data_2b17413cd82570cb00dd11e6d386e88c
#
_entry.id   2b17413cd82570cb00dd11e6d386e88c
#
_cell.length_a   1.000
_cell.length_b   1.000
_cell.length_c   1.000
_cell.angle_alpha   90.00
_cell.angle_beta   90.00
_cell.angle_gamma   90.00
#
_symmetry.space_group_name_H-M   'P 1'
#
loop_
_entity.id
_entity.type
_entity.pdbx_description
1 polymer ?
#
loop_
_entity_poly.entity_id
_entity_poly.type
_entity_poly.pdbx_seq_one_letter_code
_entity_poly.pdbx_strand_id
1 'polypeptide(L)'
;MFQNSMTPLGYYDEFNCFSDTTFIIAAGAAGEIGYSRTAFWAADDCYYFDCSEMLLSRYLYYIFKSEQQYITSRVRKASIPRLSRETMEKMMISIPPISEQEHIISILDRFDTLCNDLSAGLPAEIEARQKQYEYYRDKLLSFKGAD
;
A
#
# COMPACT_ATOMS: atom_id res chain seq x y z
N MET A 1 -13.29 2.53 7.88
CA MET A 1 -14.14 1.74 6.98
C MET A 1 -13.62 1.85 5.57
N PHE A 2 -13.36 0.71 4.91
CA PHE A 2 -12.97 0.63 3.49
C PHE A 2 -14.14 0.09 2.65
N GLN A 3 -14.30 0.61 1.45
CA GLN A 3 -15.34 0.18 0.50
C GLN A 3 -14.76 0.00 -0.90
N ASN A 4 -14.66 1.04 -1.68
CA ASN A 4 -14.35 0.99 -3.12
C ASN A 4 -13.03 1.69 -3.50
N SER A 5 -12.21 2.06 -2.51
CA SER A 5 -10.89 2.65 -2.68
C SER A 5 -9.97 2.32 -1.50
N MET A 6 -8.67 2.56 -1.68
CA MET A 6 -7.67 2.45 -0.60
C MET A 6 -7.73 3.59 0.41
N THR A 7 -8.45 4.67 0.08
CA THR A 7 -8.71 5.75 1.02
C THR A 7 -9.93 5.39 1.87
N PRO A 8 -9.82 5.34 3.21
CA PRO A 8 -10.96 5.08 4.08
C PRO A 8 -12.07 6.12 3.87
N LEU A 9 -13.32 5.68 3.82
CA LEU A 9 -14.48 6.58 3.76
C LEU A 9 -14.69 7.38 5.04
N GLY A 10 -14.18 6.88 6.16
CA GLY A 10 -14.32 7.51 7.47
C GLY A 10 -14.04 6.52 8.60
N TYR A 11 -14.29 6.98 9.82
CA TYR A 11 -14.20 6.16 11.02
C TYR A 11 -15.58 5.56 11.32
N TYR A 12 -15.57 4.35 11.90
CA TYR A 12 -16.76 3.62 12.32
C TYR A 12 -16.45 2.95 13.65
N ASP A 13 -17.38 2.94 14.57
CA ASP A 13 -17.17 2.46 15.95
C ASP A 13 -17.16 0.94 16.04
N GLU A 14 -17.63 0.25 15.00
CA GLU A 14 -17.64 -1.21 14.90
C GLU A 14 -16.63 -1.70 13.84
N PHE A 15 -16.25 -2.97 13.94
CA PHE A 15 -15.38 -3.61 12.95
C PHE A 15 -15.88 -5.03 12.64
N ASN A 16 -15.67 -5.46 11.40
CA ASN A 16 -15.90 -6.84 10.96
C ASN A 16 -14.59 -7.53 10.53
N CYS A 17 -13.47 -6.80 10.57
CA CYS A 17 -12.13 -7.30 10.29
C CYS A 17 -11.21 -6.94 11.45
N PHE A 18 -10.46 -7.93 11.94
CA PHE A 18 -9.45 -7.72 12.98
C PHE A 18 -8.24 -6.94 12.43
N SER A 19 -7.36 -6.51 13.34
CA SER A 19 -6.04 -5.99 12.96
C SER A 19 -5.24 -7.03 12.18
N ASP A 20 -4.22 -6.56 11.49
CA ASP A 20 -3.28 -7.39 10.74
C ASP A 20 -3.96 -8.23 9.65
N THR A 21 -4.93 -7.63 8.97
CA THR A 21 -5.73 -8.26 7.92
C THR A 21 -5.42 -7.69 6.54
N THR A 22 -5.15 -8.61 5.58
CA THR A 22 -5.04 -8.32 4.16
C THR A 22 -6.41 -8.21 3.52
N PHE A 23 -6.58 -7.22 2.66
CA PHE A 23 -7.82 -7.01 1.93
C PHE A 23 -7.57 -6.57 0.47
N ILE A 24 -8.59 -6.72 -0.37
CA ILE A 24 -8.57 -6.29 -1.79
C ILE A 24 -9.86 -5.53 -2.07
N ILE A 25 -9.74 -4.42 -2.78
CA ILE A 25 -10.89 -3.69 -3.28
C ILE A 25 -11.50 -4.46 -4.46
N ALA A 26 -12.78 -4.79 -4.37
CA ALA A 26 -13.49 -5.61 -5.36
C ALA A 26 -14.22 -4.77 -6.42
N ALA A 27 -14.59 -3.51 -6.12
CA ALA A 27 -15.22 -2.60 -7.06
C ALA A 27 -14.69 -1.18 -6.91
N GLY A 28 -14.72 -0.39 -7.98
CA GLY A 28 -14.10 0.93 -8.04
C GLY A 28 -12.60 0.81 -8.29
N ALA A 29 -11.77 0.99 -7.29
CA ALA A 29 -10.33 0.70 -7.35
C ALA A 29 -10.07 -0.83 -7.34
N ALA A 30 -10.81 -1.57 -8.14
CA ALA A 30 -10.81 -3.02 -8.15
C ALA A 30 -9.43 -3.61 -8.43
N GLY A 31 -9.00 -4.55 -7.59
CA GLY A 31 -7.71 -5.19 -7.65
C GLY A 31 -6.61 -4.49 -6.85
N GLU A 32 -6.88 -3.35 -6.22
CA GLU A 32 -5.94 -2.75 -5.28
C GLU A 32 -5.90 -3.55 -3.98
N ILE A 33 -4.68 -3.79 -3.50
CA ILE A 33 -4.38 -4.66 -2.37
C ILE A 33 -3.93 -3.82 -1.18
N GLY A 34 -4.55 -4.03 -0.05
CA GLY A 34 -4.26 -3.36 1.21
C GLY A 34 -3.93 -4.31 2.35
N TYR A 35 -3.31 -3.75 3.39
CA TYR A 35 -3.07 -4.39 4.67
C TYR A 35 -3.35 -3.40 5.79
N SER A 36 -4.22 -3.76 6.72
CA SER A 36 -4.54 -2.92 7.87
C SER A 36 -3.93 -3.49 9.13
N ARG A 37 -3.17 -2.65 9.83
CA ARG A 37 -2.62 -2.97 11.17
C ARG A 37 -3.62 -2.71 12.30
N THR A 38 -4.76 -2.13 11.99
CA THR A 38 -5.83 -1.84 12.95
C THR A 38 -7.11 -2.51 12.50
N ALA A 39 -7.98 -2.84 13.45
CA ALA A 39 -9.31 -3.34 13.16
C ALA A 39 -10.08 -2.33 12.31
N PHE A 40 -10.90 -2.82 11.37
CA PHE A 40 -11.62 -1.97 10.44
C PHE A 40 -12.94 -2.59 9.99
N TRP A 41 -13.78 -1.79 9.37
CA TRP A 41 -14.98 -2.27 8.70
C TRP A 41 -14.71 -2.40 7.20
N ALA A 42 -14.81 -3.62 6.66
CA ALA A 42 -14.85 -3.89 5.23
C ALA A 42 -16.31 -3.89 4.76
N ALA A 43 -16.65 -2.97 3.85
CA ALA A 43 -17.96 -2.94 3.21
C ALA A 43 -18.02 -3.91 2.01
N ASP A 44 -19.17 -4.01 1.33
CA ASP A 44 -19.47 -5.02 0.31
C ASP A 44 -18.46 -5.10 -0.86
N ASP A 45 -17.85 -3.97 -1.21
CA ASP A 45 -16.86 -3.89 -2.29
C ASP A 45 -15.40 -4.09 -1.81
N CYS A 46 -15.22 -4.63 -0.62
CA CYS A 46 -13.91 -4.91 -0.02
C CYS A 46 -13.86 -6.38 0.43
N TYR A 47 -13.05 -7.20 -0.23
CA TYR A 47 -12.78 -8.57 0.20
C TYR A 47 -11.65 -8.59 1.22
N TYR A 48 -11.86 -9.20 2.36
CA TYR A 48 -10.82 -9.46 3.35
C TYR A 48 -10.57 -10.97 3.47
N PHE A 49 -9.39 -11.32 3.96
CA PHE A 49 -8.94 -12.71 4.03
C PHE A 49 -8.73 -13.12 5.48
N ASP A 50 -9.55 -14.05 5.91
CA ASP A 50 -9.37 -14.72 7.20
C ASP A 50 -8.37 -15.86 7.01
N CYS A 51 -7.14 -15.64 7.47
CA CYS A 51 -6.05 -16.57 7.28
C CYS A 51 -6.04 -17.62 8.40
N SER A 52 -5.78 -18.89 8.01
CA SER A 52 -5.59 -19.98 8.98
C SER A 52 -4.24 -19.84 9.72
N GLU A 53 -4.04 -20.67 10.76
CA GLU A 53 -2.79 -20.72 11.52
C GLU A 53 -1.54 -21.03 10.66
N MET A 54 -1.72 -21.58 9.46
CA MET A 54 -0.62 -21.91 8.54
C MET A 54 -0.27 -20.78 7.57
N LEU A 55 -1.02 -19.67 7.56
CA LEU A 55 -0.84 -18.57 6.62
C LEU A 55 -0.88 -17.22 7.32
N LEU A 56 0.25 -16.54 7.34
CA LEU A 56 0.33 -15.18 7.89
C LEU A 56 -0.29 -14.17 6.90
N SER A 57 -1.22 -13.37 7.39
CA SER A 57 -1.90 -12.36 6.56
C SER A 57 -0.93 -11.37 5.92
N ARG A 58 0.14 -10.98 6.62
CA ARG A 58 1.19 -10.11 6.05
C ARG A 58 1.95 -10.78 4.91
N TYR A 59 2.19 -12.10 4.99
CA TYR A 59 2.77 -12.87 3.89
C TYR A 59 1.82 -12.88 2.68
N LEU A 60 0.53 -13.13 2.91
CA LEU A 60 -0.49 -13.08 1.86
C LEU A 60 -0.54 -11.71 1.16
N TYR A 61 -0.41 -10.62 1.92
CA TYR A 61 -0.30 -9.28 1.36
C TYR A 61 0.83 -9.17 0.33
N TYR A 62 2.03 -9.65 0.68
CA TYR A 62 3.17 -9.61 -0.22
C TYR A 62 3.00 -10.51 -1.45
N ILE A 63 2.42 -11.70 -1.29
CA ILE A 63 2.07 -12.56 -2.43
C ILE A 63 1.11 -11.84 -3.37
N PHE A 64 0.03 -11.25 -2.87
CA PHE A 64 -0.90 -10.53 -3.72
C PHE A 64 -0.25 -9.31 -4.39
N LYS A 65 0.63 -8.60 -3.68
CA LYS A 65 1.40 -7.50 -4.28
C LYS A 65 2.31 -7.98 -5.42
N SER A 66 2.96 -9.13 -5.30
CA SER A 66 3.76 -9.70 -6.38
C SER A 66 2.90 -10.11 -7.59
N GLU A 67 1.64 -10.50 -7.34
CA GLU A 67 0.67 -10.90 -8.36
C GLU A 67 -0.25 -9.75 -8.80
N GLN A 68 0.07 -8.51 -8.45
CA GLN A 68 -0.75 -7.32 -8.73
C GLN A 68 -1.16 -7.21 -10.20
N GLN A 69 -0.25 -7.50 -11.13
CA GLN A 69 -0.53 -7.42 -12.56
C GLN A 69 -1.52 -8.50 -13.00
N TYR A 70 -1.37 -9.72 -12.49
CA TYR A 70 -2.31 -10.81 -12.75
C TYR A 70 -3.71 -10.43 -12.24
N ILE A 71 -3.82 -10.02 -10.98
CA ILE A 71 -5.10 -9.61 -10.34
C ILE A 71 -5.75 -8.49 -11.13
N THR A 72 -5.01 -7.45 -11.47
CA THR A 72 -5.50 -6.31 -12.26
C THR A 72 -5.97 -6.73 -13.66
N SER A 73 -5.28 -7.69 -14.30
CA SER A 73 -5.68 -8.21 -15.61
C SER A 73 -7.04 -8.93 -15.59
N ARG A 74 -7.47 -9.43 -14.42
CA ARG A 74 -8.75 -10.11 -14.21
C ARG A 74 -9.89 -9.19 -13.83
N VAL A 75 -9.62 -7.92 -13.60
CA VAL A 75 -10.64 -6.91 -13.34
C VAL A 75 -11.49 -6.71 -14.59
N ARG A 76 -12.79 -6.93 -14.48
CA ARG A 76 -13.72 -6.64 -15.57
C ARG A 76 -13.86 -5.13 -15.74
N LYS A 77 -13.49 -4.65 -16.90
CA LYS A 77 -13.62 -3.24 -17.27
C LYS A 77 -15.06 -2.94 -17.65
N ALA A 78 -15.75 -2.17 -16.83
CA ALA A 78 -17.11 -1.66 -17.03
C ALA A 78 -17.15 -0.22 -16.50
N SER A 79 -18.33 0.41 -16.49
CA SER A 79 -18.51 1.74 -15.87
C SER A 79 -18.00 1.77 -14.42
N ILE A 80 -18.19 0.68 -13.69
CA ILE A 80 -17.54 0.42 -12.41
C ILE A 80 -16.71 -0.85 -12.57
N PRO A 81 -15.35 -0.73 -12.52
CA PRO A 81 -14.48 -1.90 -12.58
C PRO A 81 -14.78 -2.88 -11.42
N ARG A 82 -14.76 -4.17 -11.70
CA ARG A 82 -15.05 -5.21 -10.70
C ARG A 82 -14.10 -6.39 -10.81
N LEU A 83 -13.61 -6.85 -9.66
CA LEU A 83 -12.90 -8.10 -9.47
C LEU A 83 -13.87 -9.15 -8.93
N SER A 84 -13.98 -10.31 -9.59
CA SER A 84 -14.86 -11.36 -9.10
C SER A 84 -14.23 -12.15 -7.96
N ARG A 85 -15.04 -12.60 -7.02
CA ARG A 85 -14.62 -13.47 -5.92
C ARG A 85 -14.02 -14.77 -6.44
N GLU A 86 -14.62 -15.35 -7.48
CA GLU A 86 -14.16 -16.57 -8.14
C GLU A 86 -12.70 -16.44 -8.66
N THR A 87 -12.30 -15.26 -9.12
CA THR A 87 -10.91 -15.02 -9.54
C THR A 87 -9.94 -15.22 -8.38
N MET A 88 -10.30 -14.72 -7.20
CA MET A 88 -9.45 -14.85 -6.00
C MET A 88 -9.45 -16.28 -5.46
N GLU A 89 -10.60 -16.96 -5.47
CA GLU A 89 -10.73 -18.34 -5.01
C GLU A 89 -9.95 -19.34 -5.89
N LYS A 90 -9.77 -19.04 -7.17
CA LYS A 90 -8.98 -19.89 -8.10
C LYS A 90 -7.49 -19.56 -8.11
N MET A 91 -7.07 -18.56 -7.39
CA MET A 91 -5.67 -18.17 -7.34
C MET A 91 -4.86 -19.20 -6.53
N MET A 92 -3.87 -19.78 -7.18
CA MET A 92 -2.94 -20.73 -6.54
C MET A 92 -1.76 -19.97 -5.96
N ILE A 93 -1.52 -20.12 -4.67
CA ILE A 93 -0.39 -19.52 -3.96
C ILE A 93 0.47 -20.60 -3.29
N SER A 94 1.76 -20.35 -3.17
CA SER A 94 2.67 -21.21 -2.41
C SER A 94 2.63 -20.80 -0.94
N ILE A 95 2.47 -21.76 -0.04
CA ILE A 95 2.44 -21.54 1.41
C ILE A 95 3.61 -22.31 2.03
N PRO A 96 4.78 -21.68 2.24
CA PRO A 96 5.90 -22.29 2.93
C PRO A 96 5.62 -22.38 4.45
N PRO A 97 6.47 -23.10 5.22
CA PRO A 97 6.37 -23.11 6.67
C PRO A 97 6.35 -21.70 7.29
N ILE A 98 5.69 -21.54 8.44
CA ILE A 98 5.53 -20.24 9.12
C ILE A 98 6.87 -19.52 9.32
N SER A 99 7.92 -20.23 9.73
CA SER A 99 9.25 -19.63 9.92
C SER A 99 9.82 -19.00 8.65
N GLU A 100 9.53 -19.57 7.49
CA GLU A 100 9.96 -19.02 6.20
C GLU A 100 9.09 -17.81 5.82
N GLN A 101 7.79 -17.85 6.10
CA GLN A 101 6.91 -16.70 5.91
C GLN A 101 7.36 -15.50 6.76
N GLU A 102 7.67 -15.72 8.03
CA GLU A 102 8.20 -14.70 8.96
C GLU A 102 9.54 -14.11 8.44
N HIS A 103 10.43 -14.96 7.96
CA HIS A 103 11.69 -14.52 7.38
C HIS A 103 11.48 -13.63 6.16
N ILE A 104 10.63 -14.03 5.22
CA ILE A 104 10.27 -13.26 4.03
C ILE A 104 9.63 -11.92 4.43
N ILE A 105 8.67 -11.92 5.35
CA ILE A 105 8.02 -10.70 5.86
C ILE A 105 9.07 -9.75 6.43
N SER A 106 10.00 -10.24 7.26
CA SER A 106 11.01 -9.40 7.90
C SER A 106 11.88 -8.66 6.89
N ILE A 107 12.25 -9.32 5.78
CA ILE A 107 13.02 -8.72 4.71
C ILE A 107 12.20 -7.68 3.97
N LEU A 108 10.98 -8.03 3.55
CA LEU A 108 10.14 -7.15 2.74
C LEU A 108 9.65 -5.92 3.53
N ASP A 109 9.32 -6.05 4.81
CA ASP A 109 8.97 -4.92 5.68
C ASP A 109 10.13 -3.92 5.84
N ARG A 110 11.38 -4.40 5.88
CA ARG A 110 12.57 -3.53 5.90
C ARG A 110 12.72 -2.77 4.59
N PHE A 111 12.50 -3.42 3.45
CA PHE A 111 12.53 -2.74 2.15
C PHE A 111 11.42 -1.69 2.03
N ASP A 112 10.19 -2.01 2.44
CA ASP A 112 9.07 -1.06 2.45
C ASP A 112 9.41 0.18 3.29
N THR A 113 9.99 0.00 4.47
CA THR A 113 10.41 1.09 5.35
C THR A 113 11.47 1.96 4.67
N LEU A 114 12.52 1.36 4.12
CA LEU A 114 13.59 2.08 3.43
C LEU A 114 13.09 2.87 2.22
N CYS A 115 12.20 2.28 1.41
CA CYS A 115 11.61 2.96 0.26
C CYS A 115 10.75 4.15 0.67
N ASN A 116 9.96 4.01 1.73
CA ASN A 116 9.13 5.09 2.25
C ASN A 116 9.97 6.21 2.85
N ASP A 117 11.01 5.89 3.61
CA ASP A 117 11.94 6.89 4.19
C ASP A 117 12.67 7.67 3.10
N LEU A 118 13.15 6.99 2.05
CA LEU A 118 13.78 7.66 0.90
C LEU A 118 12.78 8.56 0.16
N SER A 119 11.56 8.11 -0.05
CA SER A 119 10.51 8.87 -0.73
C SER A 119 10.07 10.10 0.06
N ALA A 120 10.10 10.04 1.39
CA ALA A 120 9.78 11.17 2.26
C ALA A 120 10.96 12.14 2.40
N GLY A 121 12.20 11.65 2.42
CA GLY A 121 13.41 12.46 2.62
C GLY A 121 13.83 13.24 1.37
N LEU A 122 13.75 12.66 0.19
CA LEU A 122 14.18 13.29 -1.06
C LEU A 122 13.50 14.63 -1.39
N PRO A 123 12.17 14.79 -1.30
CA PRO A 123 11.52 16.07 -1.54
C PRO A 123 11.98 17.17 -0.59
N ALA A 124 12.13 16.86 0.70
CA ALA A 124 12.62 17.82 1.70
C ALA A 124 14.07 18.24 1.47
N GLU A 125 14.93 17.31 1.04
CA GLU A 125 16.33 17.63 0.68
C GLU A 125 16.39 18.50 -0.58
N ILE A 126 15.60 18.23 -1.60
CA ILE A 126 15.53 19.04 -2.82
C ILE A 126 15.09 20.49 -2.47
N GLU A 127 14.05 20.65 -1.65
CA GLU A 127 13.59 21.96 -1.21
C GLU A 127 14.65 22.72 -0.41
N ALA A 128 15.34 22.04 0.51
CA ALA A 128 16.42 22.66 1.28
C ALA A 128 17.58 23.11 0.39
N ARG A 129 17.98 22.30 -0.60
CA ARG A 129 19.02 22.63 -1.59
C ARG A 129 18.61 23.81 -2.47
N GLN A 130 17.36 23.87 -2.87
CA GLN A 130 16.85 24.98 -3.68
C GLN A 130 16.87 26.31 -2.91
N LYS A 131 16.44 26.33 -1.65
CA LYS A 131 16.53 27.49 -0.75
C LYS A 131 17.98 27.95 -0.54
N GLN A 132 18.89 27.00 -0.38
CA GLN A 132 20.33 27.28 -0.24
C GLN A 132 20.90 27.90 -1.51
N TYR A 133 20.55 27.38 -2.68
CA TYR A 133 20.95 27.92 -3.98
C TYR A 133 20.43 29.36 -4.16
N GLU A 134 19.16 29.63 -3.90
CA GLU A 134 18.55 30.96 -4.00
C GLU A 134 19.24 31.98 -3.10
N TYR A 135 19.52 31.58 -1.85
CA TYR A 135 20.24 32.45 -0.91
C TYR A 135 21.65 32.83 -1.41
N TYR A 136 22.42 31.87 -1.87
CA TYR A 136 23.79 32.17 -2.38
C TYR A 136 23.76 32.93 -3.70
N ARG A 137 22.85 32.62 -4.60
CA ARG A 137 22.65 33.37 -5.83
C ARG A 137 22.38 34.84 -5.54
N ASP A 138 21.44 35.13 -4.68
CA ASP A 138 21.06 36.52 -4.35
C ASP A 138 22.18 37.25 -3.63
N LYS A 139 22.93 36.57 -2.78
CA LYS A 139 24.11 37.11 -2.13
C LYS A 139 25.26 37.43 -3.10
N LEU A 140 25.49 36.56 -4.08
CA LEU A 140 26.54 36.77 -5.10
C LEU A 140 26.17 37.86 -6.12
N LEU A 141 24.90 38.04 -6.39
CA LEU A 141 24.40 39.04 -7.35
C LEU A 141 24.11 40.40 -6.70
N SER A 142 24.11 40.50 -5.39
CA SER A 142 23.96 41.76 -4.66
C SER A 142 25.26 42.57 -4.64
N PHE A 143 25.71 43.06 -5.80
CA PHE A 143 26.80 43.98 -5.86
C PHE A 143 26.35 45.36 -5.37
N LYS A 144 26.98 45.86 -4.30
CA LYS A 144 26.96 47.33 -4.05
C LYS A 144 27.91 47.97 -5.07
N GLY A 145 27.34 48.81 -5.92
CA GLY A 145 28.17 49.66 -6.78
C GLY A 145 29.20 50.40 -5.92
N ALA A 146 30.47 50.31 -6.30
CA ALA A 146 31.49 51.19 -5.71
C ALA A 146 31.20 52.59 -6.21
N ASP A 147 30.78 53.49 -5.30
CA ASP A 147 30.80 54.93 -5.52
C ASP A 147 32.24 55.46 -5.55
#